data_a2b73ca16d16c95116a1d69638f478b9
#
_entry.id   a2b73ca16d16c95116a1d69638f478b9
#
_cell.length_a   1.000
_cell.length_b   1.000
_cell.length_c   1.000
_cell.angle_alpha   90.00
_cell.angle_beta   90.00
_cell.angle_gamma   90.00
#
_symmetry.space_group_name_H-M   'P 1'
#
loop_
_entity.id
_entity.type
_entity.pdbx_description
1 polymer ?
#
loop_
_entity_poly.entity_id
_entity_poly.type
_entity_poly.pdbx_seq_one_letter_code
_entity_poly.pdbx_strand_id
1 'polypeptide(L)'
;MNISRISRLALALALGVTLSACSSTPPDQQPSEQVAPGTASRPILSAAEAKNFTREHYFSAMDPNAAPWTPSSINLPKQPDFVVGPAGAQGVTHTSIQAAVDAAITKHSASRQYIAILPGEYEGTVYVPAAPGSITLYGLGEKAVDVKIGLAIDSEIDSTTWRHLVNPAGKYMPGKPAWYMFDNCQRKRAATIGVMCSAVFWSQNNGLQLQNQIGRAHV
;
A
#
# COMPACT_ATOMS: atom_id res chain seq x y z
N MET A 1 37.65 -66.80 -17.77
CA MET A 1 38.37 -67.77 -16.88
C MET A 1 37.83 -67.56 -15.46
N ASN A 2 37.12 -68.59 -14.99
CA ASN A 2 36.90 -69.09 -13.63
C ASN A 2 36.25 -68.14 -12.60
N ILE A 3 34.95 -68.37 -12.26
CA ILE A 3 34.41 -69.45 -11.40
C ILE A 3 34.81 -69.29 -9.92
N SER A 4 33.87 -69.01 -9.06
CA SER A 4 33.40 -69.81 -7.92
C SER A 4 32.54 -68.92 -7.03
N ARG A 5 31.24 -69.15 -6.91
CA ARG A 5 30.51 -70.10 -6.08
C ARG A 5 30.85 -70.05 -4.58
N ILE A 6 29.83 -69.88 -3.83
CA ILE A 6 29.32 -70.67 -2.64
C ILE A 6 28.91 -69.65 -1.58
N SER A 7 27.79 -69.62 -1.05
CA SER A 7 26.77 -70.48 -0.52
C SER A 7 26.24 -69.83 0.76
N ARG A 8 24.95 -69.76 0.82
CA ARG A 8 24.03 -69.92 1.96
C ARG A 8 24.56 -69.69 3.37
N LEU A 9 23.88 -68.76 4.07
CA LEU A 9 23.21 -69.17 5.32
C LEU A 9 22.07 -68.19 5.61
N ALA A 10 20.91 -68.74 5.75
CA ALA A 10 19.72 -68.10 6.30
C ALA A 10 19.90 -67.98 7.81
N LEU A 11 19.62 -66.80 8.32
CA LEU A 11 19.30 -66.64 9.73
C LEU A 11 18.12 -65.72 9.84
N ALA A 12 17.00 -66.30 10.11
CA ALA A 12 15.78 -65.63 10.51
C ALA A 12 15.99 -65.03 11.92
N LEU A 13 15.75 -63.77 12.07
CA LEU A 13 15.50 -63.22 13.40
C LEU A 13 14.26 -62.31 13.32
N ALA A 14 13.39 -62.66 14.22
CA ALA A 14 12.05 -62.15 14.40
C ALA A 14 11.99 -60.63 14.68
N LEU A 15 11.04 -60.03 14.03
CA LEU A 15 9.93 -59.24 14.61
C LEU A 15 10.23 -58.32 15.77
N GLY A 16 10.16 -57.09 15.49
CA GLY A 16 9.76 -56.01 16.36
C GLY A 16 8.94 -55.02 15.56
N VAL A 17 7.68 -55.37 15.27
CA VAL A 17 6.72 -54.41 14.74
C VAL A 17 6.27 -53.56 15.90
N THR A 18 6.95 -52.45 16.14
CA THR A 18 6.37 -51.35 16.94
C THR A 18 5.37 -50.64 16.05
N LEU A 19 4.10 -50.96 16.24
CA LEU A 19 2.98 -50.18 15.79
C LEU A 19 3.08 -48.79 16.48
N SER A 20 3.71 -47.85 15.82
CA SER A 20 3.48 -46.44 16.12
C SER A 20 2.04 -46.18 15.73
N ALA A 21 1.17 -46.17 16.73
CA ALA A 21 -0.17 -45.66 16.60
C ALA A 21 -0.06 -44.19 16.23
N CYS A 22 -0.20 -43.90 14.94
CA CYS A 22 -0.58 -42.55 14.52
C CYS A 22 -1.95 -42.32 15.17
N SER A 23 -1.98 -41.56 16.25
CA SER A 23 -3.20 -40.94 16.73
C SER A 23 -3.68 -40.00 15.66
N SER A 24 -4.53 -40.51 14.78
CA SER A 24 -5.34 -39.62 13.93
C SER A 24 -6.29 -38.89 14.86
N THR A 25 -5.96 -37.64 15.16
CA THR A 25 -6.90 -36.70 15.77
C THR A 25 -8.13 -36.65 14.87
N PRO A 26 -9.35 -36.79 15.39
CA PRO A 26 -10.55 -36.69 14.60
C PRO A 26 -10.58 -35.34 13.85
N PRO A 27 -11.07 -35.26 12.61
CA PRO A 27 -11.11 -34.03 11.83
C PRO A 27 -11.92 -32.89 12.48
N ASP A 28 -12.75 -33.18 13.46
CA ASP A 28 -13.51 -32.16 14.23
C ASP A 28 -12.75 -31.51 15.39
N GLN A 29 -11.47 -31.84 15.59
CA GLN A 29 -10.58 -31.21 16.54
C GLN A 29 -9.38 -30.52 15.84
N GLN A 30 -9.50 -30.13 14.58
CA GLN A 30 -8.70 -29.00 14.15
C GLN A 30 -9.10 -27.85 15.08
N PRO A 31 -8.13 -27.27 15.83
CA PRO A 31 -8.42 -26.03 16.50
C PRO A 31 -8.97 -25.14 15.39
N SER A 32 -10.20 -24.69 15.53
CA SER A 32 -10.68 -23.55 14.76
C SER A 32 -9.49 -22.64 14.69
N GLU A 33 -9.11 -22.17 13.53
CA GLU A 33 -8.01 -21.24 13.32
C GLU A 33 -8.15 -20.12 14.34
N GLN A 34 -7.80 -20.42 15.57
CA GLN A 34 -7.56 -19.43 16.59
C GLN A 34 -6.33 -18.76 16.03
N VAL A 35 -6.59 -17.65 15.36
CA VAL A 35 -5.57 -16.66 15.06
C VAL A 35 -4.68 -16.64 16.29
N ALA A 36 -3.49 -17.20 16.15
CA ALA A 36 -2.61 -17.40 17.29
C ALA A 36 -2.58 -16.08 18.04
N PRO A 37 -2.92 -16.05 19.33
CA PRO A 37 -2.85 -14.82 20.10
C PRO A 37 -1.45 -14.30 19.90
N GLY A 38 -1.30 -13.03 19.57
CA GLY A 38 -0.01 -12.44 19.28
C GLY A 38 1.02 -12.83 20.34
N THR A 39 2.27 -12.81 19.98
CA THR A 39 3.37 -13.01 20.93
C THR A 39 3.48 -11.82 21.87
N ALA A 40 4.27 -11.93 22.96
CA ALA A 40 4.54 -10.81 23.85
C ALA A 40 5.14 -9.59 23.12
N SER A 41 5.87 -9.83 22.02
CA SER A 41 6.43 -8.76 21.16
C SER A 41 5.45 -8.27 20.07
N ARG A 42 4.39 -9.01 19.78
CA ARG A 42 3.35 -8.66 18.79
C ARG A 42 1.99 -9.11 19.33
N PRO A 43 1.47 -8.45 20.36
CA PRO A 43 0.20 -8.82 20.95
C PRO A 43 -0.94 -8.55 19.95
N ILE A 44 -1.85 -9.51 19.83
CA ILE A 44 -3.10 -9.35 19.09
C ILE A 44 -4.20 -9.24 20.14
N LEU A 45 -4.97 -8.19 20.08
CA LEU A 45 -6.11 -7.97 20.97
C LEU A 45 -7.19 -9.01 20.70
N SER A 46 -7.77 -9.54 21.78
CA SER A 46 -9.03 -10.27 21.65
C SER A 46 -10.14 -9.35 21.12
N ALA A 47 -11.21 -9.93 20.57
CA ALA A 47 -12.36 -9.16 20.10
C ALA A 47 -13.01 -8.32 21.21
N ALA A 48 -12.92 -8.76 22.47
CA ALA A 48 -13.41 -8.01 23.63
C ALA A 48 -12.51 -6.80 23.94
N GLU A 49 -11.21 -7.00 23.93
CA GLU A 49 -10.24 -5.92 24.16
C GLU A 49 -10.27 -4.90 23.03
N ALA A 50 -10.39 -5.36 21.76
CA ALA A 50 -10.44 -4.48 20.59
C ALA A 50 -11.60 -3.47 20.64
N LYS A 51 -12.69 -3.78 21.35
CA LYS A 51 -13.81 -2.84 21.56
C LYS A 51 -13.41 -1.58 22.32
N ASN A 52 -12.34 -1.65 23.14
CA ASN A 52 -11.84 -0.51 23.89
C ASN A 52 -10.91 0.39 23.04
N PHE A 53 -10.56 -0.05 21.83
CA PHE A 53 -9.66 0.66 20.93
C PHE A 53 -10.35 1.08 19.63
N THR A 54 -11.65 1.38 19.73
CA THR A 54 -12.40 1.96 18.60
C THR A 54 -11.97 3.41 18.38
N ARG A 55 -12.18 3.90 17.17
CA ARG A 55 -11.93 5.30 16.82
C ARG A 55 -12.68 6.25 17.77
N GLU A 56 -13.92 5.96 18.06
CA GLU A 56 -14.79 6.74 18.94
C GLU A 56 -14.22 6.81 20.36
N HIS A 57 -13.76 5.66 20.87
CA HIS A 57 -13.16 5.61 22.20
C HIS A 57 -11.84 6.39 22.25
N TYR A 58 -10.99 6.23 21.21
CA TYR A 58 -9.70 6.93 21.12
C TYR A 58 -9.88 8.45 21.15
N PHE A 59 -10.78 8.97 20.30
CA PHE A 59 -10.99 10.42 20.23
C PHE A 59 -11.74 11.00 21.43
N SER A 60 -12.64 10.26 22.07
CA SER A 60 -13.29 10.71 23.30
C SER A 60 -12.36 10.75 24.50
N ALA A 61 -11.34 9.89 24.53
CA ALA A 61 -10.35 9.84 25.62
C ALA A 61 -9.32 10.98 25.55
N MET A 62 -9.11 11.60 24.39
CA MET A 62 -8.14 12.70 24.21
C MET A 62 -8.60 14.00 24.88
N ASP A 63 -9.91 14.29 24.85
CA ASP A 63 -10.54 15.40 25.57
C ASP A 63 -11.97 14.99 25.93
N PRO A 64 -12.25 14.65 27.19
CA PRO A 64 -13.58 14.23 27.62
C PRO A 64 -14.64 15.34 27.48
N ASN A 65 -14.24 16.60 27.29
CA ASN A 65 -15.15 17.72 27.09
C ASN A 65 -15.34 18.08 25.61
N ALA A 66 -14.52 17.51 24.71
CA ALA A 66 -14.66 17.74 23.28
C ALA A 66 -15.75 16.85 22.69
N ALA A 67 -16.49 17.40 21.74
CA ALA A 67 -17.38 16.58 20.92
C ALA A 67 -16.55 15.52 20.18
N PRO A 68 -17.01 14.25 20.09
CA PRO A 68 -16.31 13.22 19.35
C PRO A 68 -16.00 13.70 17.93
N TRP A 69 -14.73 13.60 17.55
CA TRP A 69 -14.33 13.94 16.18
C TRP A 69 -14.99 12.98 15.19
N THR A 70 -15.73 13.54 14.26
CA THR A 70 -16.27 12.79 13.12
C THR A 70 -15.67 13.37 11.86
N PRO A 71 -15.14 12.51 10.94
CA PRO A 71 -14.63 13.01 9.67
C PRO A 71 -15.78 13.68 8.90
N SER A 72 -15.51 14.86 8.36
CA SER A 72 -16.44 15.49 7.44
C SER A 72 -16.67 14.59 6.23
N SER A 73 -17.92 14.43 5.81
CA SER A 73 -18.23 13.74 4.55
C SER A 73 -17.61 14.52 3.38
N ILE A 74 -16.98 13.79 2.47
CA ILE A 74 -16.48 14.36 1.22
C ILE A 74 -17.64 14.33 0.23
N ASN A 75 -18.14 15.51 -0.13
CA ASN A 75 -19.15 15.65 -1.18
C ASN A 75 -18.46 15.60 -2.54
N LEU A 76 -18.61 14.49 -3.26
CA LEU A 76 -18.09 14.34 -4.58
C LEU A 76 -19.00 14.97 -5.63
N PRO A 77 -18.48 15.66 -6.65
CA PRO A 77 -19.28 16.21 -7.73
C PRO A 77 -19.80 15.10 -8.65
N LYS A 78 -20.90 15.36 -9.34
CA LYS A 78 -21.39 14.45 -10.38
C LYS A 78 -20.42 14.30 -11.55
N GLN A 79 -19.67 15.33 -11.83
CA GLN A 79 -18.64 15.35 -12.87
C GLN A 79 -17.32 15.82 -12.25
N PRO A 80 -16.28 14.99 -12.28
CA PRO A 80 -14.94 15.40 -11.85
C PRO A 80 -14.31 16.37 -12.86
N ASP A 81 -13.32 17.14 -12.41
CA ASP A 81 -12.54 17.99 -13.32
C ASP A 81 -11.61 17.15 -14.20
N PHE A 82 -11.13 16.02 -13.68
CA PHE A 82 -10.23 15.10 -14.35
C PHE A 82 -10.60 13.66 -14.06
N VAL A 83 -10.40 12.79 -15.03
CA VAL A 83 -10.55 11.34 -14.89
C VAL A 83 -9.24 10.68 -15.28
N VAL A 84 -8.71 9.87 -14.39
CA VAL A 84 -7.50 9.06 -14.61
C VAL A 84 -7.89 7.62 -14.89
N GLY A 85 -7.30 7.03 -15.91
CA GLY A 85 -7.56 5.64 -16.28
C GLY A 85 -6.74 5.20 -17.49
N PRO A 86 -7.00 3.98 -17.99
CA PRO A 86 -6.36 3.48 -19.21
C PRO A 86 -6.63 4.37 -20.43
N ALA A 87 -5.64 4.47 -21.30
CA ALA A 87 -5.81 5.20 -22.57
C ALA A 87 -7.00 4.65 -23.38
N GLY A 88 -7.84 5.54 -23.89
CA GLY A 88 -9.01 5.19 -24.68
C GLY A 88 -10.25 4.77 -23.87
N ALA A 89 -10.17 4.66 -22.56
CA ALA A 89 -11.37 4.42 -21.74
C ALA A 89 -12.27 5.66 -21.74
N GLN A 90 -13.57 5.41 -21.70
CA GLN A 90 -14.57 6.48 -21.79
C GLN A 90 -14.41 7.51 -20.66
N GLY A 91 -14.38 8.78 -21.02
CA GLY A 91 -14.27 9.89 -20.08
C GLY A 91 -12.89 10.12 -19.49
N VAL A 92 -11.90 9.27 -19.80
CA VAL A 92 -10.52 9.43 -19.32
C VAL A 92 -9.87 10.65 -19.97
N THR A 93 -9.33 11.53 -19.10
CA THR A 93 -8.61 12.74 -19.52
C THR A 93 -7.10 12.59 -19.39
N HIS A 94 -6.65 11.72 -18.48
CA HIS A 94 -5.23 11.50 -18.17
C HIS A 94 -4.95 10.01 -17.93
N THR A 95 -3.79 9.55 -18.35
CA THR A 95 -3.35 8.16 -18.16
C THR A 95 -2.49 7.98 -16.91
N SER A 96 -2.11 9.05 -16.22
CA SER A 96 -1.40 8.98 -14.95
C SER A 96 -1.97 9.97 -13.94
N ILE A 97 -1.93 9.57 -12.67
CA ILE A 97 -2.40 10.41 -11.56
C ILE A 97 -1.57 11.69 -11.45
N GLN A 98 -0.23 11.60 -11.63
CA GLN A 98 0.62 12.79 -11.58
C GLN A 98 0.28 13.80 -12.67
N ALA A 99 -0.02 13.35 -13.89
CA ALA A 99 -0.40 14.26 -14.97
C ALA A 99 -1.71 15.00 -14.67
N ALA A 100 -2.68 14.33 -14.07
CA ALA A 100 -3.93 14.95 -13.63
C ALA A 100 -3.70 15.95 -12.48
N VAL A 101 -2.84 15.62 -11.53
CA VAL A 101 -2.43 16.54 -10.43
C VAL A 101 -1.73 17.77 -11.01
N ASP A 102 -0.78 17.59 -11.92
CA ASP A 102 -0.07 18.71 -12.57
C ASP A 102 -1.05 19.62 -13.32
N ALA A 103 -2.01 19.03 -14.05
CA ALA A 103 -3.05 19.79 -14.77
C ALA A 103 -3.95 20.56 -13.80
N ALA A 104 -4.37 19.95 -12.69
CA ALA A 104 -5.18 20.60 -11.66
C ALA A 104 -4.47 21.80 -11.05
N ILE A 105 -3.17 21.67 -10.74
CA ILE A 105 -2.37 22.75 -10.18
C ILE A 105 -2.11 23.86 -11.20
N THR A 106 -1.84 23.49 -12.44
CA THR A 106 -1.60 24.47 -13.53
C THR A 106 -2.83 25.34 -13.83
N LYS A 107 -4.04 24.87 -13.50
CA LYS A 107 -5.24 25.74 -13.58
C LYS A 107 -5.20 26.94 -12.66
N HIS A 108 -4.35 26.96 -11.64
CA HIS A 108 -4.28 27.99 -10.62
C HIS A 108 -5.64 28.39 -10.03
N SER A 109 -6.59 27.46 -10.00
CA SER A 109 -7.94 27.69 -9.46
C SER A 109 -7.91 27.78 -7.94
N ALA A 110 -8.60 28.75 -7.38
CA ALA A 110 -8.87 28.80 -5.95
C ALA A 110 -9.94 27.79 -5.52
N SER A 111 -10.77 27.32 -6.46
CA SER A 111 -11.77 26.29 -6.20
C SER A 111 -11.15 24.91 -6.13
N ARG A 112 -11.75 24.04 -5.33
CA ARG A 112 -11.36 22.62 -5.22
C ARG A 112 -11.42 21.95 -6.58
N GLN A 113 -10.38 21.19 -6.91
CA GLN A 113 -10.31 20.39 -8.13
C GLN A 113 -10.52 18.91 -7.76
N TYR A 114 -11.32 18.21 -8.53
CA TYR A 114 -11.69 16.82 -8.29
C TYR A 114 -11.09 15.92 -9.35
N ILE A 115 -10.30 14.95 -8.91
CA ILE A 115 -9.64 13.97 -9.76
C ILE A 115 -10.21 12.60 -9.43
N ALA A 116 -11.00 12.04 -10.34
CA ALA A 116 -11.52 10.69 -10.24
C ALA A 116 -10.51 9.70 -10.81
N ILE A 117 -10.38 8.54 -10.18
CA ILE A 117 -9.44 7.50 -10.60
C ILE A 117 -10.22 6.21 -10.84
N LEU A 118 -10.18 5.70 -12.07
CA LEU A 118 -10.80 4.41 -12.41
C LEU A 118 -10.11 3.26 -11.66
N PRO A 119 -10.81 2.15 -11.41
CA PRO A 119 -10.19 0.95 -10.86
C PRO A 119 -8.96 0.53 -11.63
N GLY A 120 -7.87 0.19 -10.93
CA GLY A 120 -6.61 -0.22 -11.54
C GLY A 120 -5.42 -0.09 -10.61
N GLU A 121 -4.28 -0.54 -11.11
CA GLU A 121 -2.98 -0.41 -10.44
C GLU A 121 -2.18 0.69 -11.17
N TYR A 122 -1.78 1.69 -10.41
CA TYR A 122 -1.06 2.87 -10.90
C TYR A 122 0.35 2.86 -10.34
N GLU A 123 1.30 2.43 -11.14
CA GLU A 123 2.69 2.38 -10.74
C GLU A 123 3.33 3.77 -10.74
N GLY A 124 4.08 4.04 -9.70
CA GLY A 124 4.87 5.25 -9.54
C GLY A 124 4.47 6.09 -8.34
N THR A 125 5.15 7.21 -8.20
CA THR A 125 4.90 8.18 -7.12
C THR A 125 3.90 9.24 -7.56
N VAL A 126 3.22 9.84 -6.56
CA VAL A 126 2.32 10.98 -6.75
C VAL A 126 2.76 12.09 -5.78
N TYR A 127 3.21 13.21 -6.35
CA TYR A 127 3.61 14.38 -5.58
C TYR A 127 2.63 15.53 -5.83
N VAL A 128 2.00 15.97 -4.75
CA VAL A 128 1.00 17.05 -4.78
C VAL A 128 1.61 18.30 -4.14
N PRO A 129 2.14 19.23 -4.94
CA PRO A 129 2.74 20.45 -4.43
C PRO A 129 1.71 21.40 -3.80
N ALA A 130 2.20 22.38 -3.06
CA ALA A 130 1.36 23.46 -2.58
C ALA A 130 0.71 24.20 -3.76
N ALA A 131 -0.56 24.55 -3.61
CA ALA A 131 -1.33 25.26 -4.61
C ALA A 131 -2.38 26.15 -3.93
N PRO A 132 -2.87 27.21 -4.59
CA PRO A 132 -3.92 28.08 -4.06
C PRO A 132 -5.23 27.32 -3.78
N GLY A 133 -5.57 26.33 -4.63
CA GLY A 133 -6.77 25.52 -4.51
C GLY A 133 -6.51 24.17 -3.86
N SER A 134 -7.57 23.62 -3.31
CA SER A 134 -7.56 22.29 -2.72
C SER A 134 -7.79 21.21 -3.80
N ILE A 135 -7.29 20.00 -3.56
CA ILE A 135 -7.45 18.86 -4.46
C ILE A 135 -8.14 17.72 -3.72
N THR A 136 -9.08 17.06 -4.39
CA THR A 136 -9.63 15.77 -3.97
C THR A 136 -9.28 14.72 -4.99
N LEU A 137 -8.57 13.66 -4.56
CA LEU A 137 -8.38 12.46 -5.36
C LEU A 137 -9.29 11.35 -4.81
N TYR A 138 -10.04 10.70 -5.69
CA TYR A 138 -10.95 9.63 -5.26
C TYR A 138 -11.05 8.50 -6.26
N GLY A 139 -11.09 7.28 -5.74
CA GLY A 139 -11.28 6.07 -6.54
C GLY A 139 -12.75 5.85 -6.87
N LEU A 140 -13.02 5.42 -8.09
CA LEU A 140 -14.36 5.07 -8.59
C LEU A 140 -14.71 3.59 -8.39
N GLY A 141 -13.83 2.79 -7.77
CA GLY A 141 -14.11 1.41 -7.41
C GLY A 141 -15.09 1.30 -6.24
N GLU A 142 -15.66 0.12 -6.04
CA GLU A 142 -16.53 -0.18 -4.91
C GLU A 142 -15.76 -0.15 -3.59
N LYS A 143 -14.49 -0.53 -3.63
CA LYS A 143 -13.60 -0.62 -2.46
C LYS A 143 -12.31 0.15 -2.71
N ALA A 144 -11.69 0.62 -1.64
CA ALA A 144 -10.41 1.33 -1.73
C ALA A 144 -9.31 0.49 -2.40
N VAL A 145 -9.33 -0.83 -2.25
CA VAL A 145 -8.37 -1.75 -2.88
C VAL A 145 -8.49 -1.84 -4.41
N ASP A 146 -9.58 -1.36 -4.97
CA ASP A 146 -9.78 -1.35 -6.43
C ASP A 146 -8.90 -0.29 -7.13
N VAL A 147 -8.42 0.70 -6.37
CA VAL A 147 -7.48 1.72 -6.85
C VAL A 147 -6.20 1.65 -6.03
N LYS A 148 -5.13 1.13 -6.62
CA LYS A 148 -3.84 0.99 -5.96
C LYS A 148 -2.82 1.92 -6.60
N ILE A 149 -2.14 2.69 -5.76
CA ILE A 149 -1.02 3.55 -6.15
C ILE A 149 0.22 2.99 -5.48
N GLY A 150 1.21 2.57 -6.23
CA GLY A 150 2.36 1.91 -5.63
C GLY A 150 3.65 2.04 -6.41
N LEU A 151 4.76 1.89 -5.71
CA LEU A 151 6.09 1.76 -6.28
C LEU A 151 6.96 1.00 -5.28
N ALA A 152 7.79 0.08 -5.79
CA ALA A 152 8.72 -0.69 -4.97
C ALA A 152 9.96 0.17 -4.63
N ILE A 153 9.81 1.03 -3.63
CA ILE A 153 10.89 1.88 -3.09
C ILE A 153 10.86 1.87 -1.56
N ASP A 154 12.04 1.95 -0.96
CA ASP A 154 12.21 2.08 0.49
C ASP A 154 13.24 3.18 0.81
N SER A 155 13.51 3.38 2.10
CA SER A 155 14.44 4.42 2.57
C SER A 155 15.91 4.11 2.28
N GLU A 156 16.24 2.84 2.08
CA GLU A 156 17.60 2.35 1.89
C GLU A 156 18.02 2.28 0.42
N ILE A 157 17.09 2.53 -0.49
CA ILE A 157 17.38 2.53 -1.93
C ILE A 157 18.43 3.59 -2.26
N ASP A 158 19.38 3.24 -3.13
CA ASP A 158 20.38 4.20 -3.59
C ASP A 158 19.78 5.30 -4.48
N SER A 159 20.39 6.47 -4.43
CA SER A 159 19.85 7.66 -5.11
C SER A 159 19.79 7.52 -6.64
N THR A 160 20.60 6.65 -7.25
CA THR A 160 20.58 6.46 -8.70
C THR A 160 19.42 5.58 -9.12
N THR A 161 19.27 4.43 -8.49
CA THR A 161 18.14 3.52 -8.69
C THR A 161 16.83 4.24 -8.41
N TRP A 162 16.76 4.99 -7.31
CA TRP A 162 15.59 5.79 -6.96
C TRP A 162 15.19 6.76 -8.08
N ARG A 163 16.16 7.51 -8.66
CA ARG A 163 15.84 8.46 -9.74
C ARG A 163 15.23 7.78 -10.96
N HIS A 164 15.72 6.61 -11.33
CA HIS A 164 15.17 5.86 -12.46
C HIS A 164 13.76 5.33 -12.19
N LEU A 165 13.50 4.84 -10.98
CA LEU A 165 12.19 4.30 -10.61
C LEU A 165 11.15 5.41 -10.42
N VAL A 166 11.52 6.50 -9.77
CA VAL A 166 10.55 7.57 -9.43
C VAL A 166 10.29 8.50 -10.60
N ASN A 167 11.26 8.72 -11.48
CA ASN A 167 11.15 9.64 -12.60
C ASN A 167 11.36 8.99 -13.97
N PRO A 168 10.63 7.91 -14.31
CA PRO A 168 10.73 7.34 -15.64
C PRO A 168 10.24 8.36 -16.69
N ALA A 169 10.93 8.41 -17.82
CA ALA A 169 10.60 9.27 -18.97
C ALA A 169 10.43 10.77 -18.63
N GLY A 170 11.07 11.26 -17.55
CA GLY A 170 10.99 12.67 -17.19
C GLY A 170 9.62 13.11 -16.66
N LYS A 171 8.94 12.25 -15.93
CA LYS A 171 7.67 12.54 -15.25
C LYS A 171 7.74 13.83 -14.42
N TYR A 172 8.83 14.01 -13.69
CA TYR A 172 9.18 15.24 -12.97
C TYR A 172 10.32 15.95 -13.71
N MET A 173 10.07 17.13 -14.25
CA MET A 173 11.05 17.93 -15.00
C MET A 173 10.91 19.42 -14.66
N PRO A 174 11.93 20.22 -14.89
CA PRO A 174 11.86 21.66 -14.72
C PRO A 174 10.62 22.26 -15.41
N GLY A 175 9.92 23.15 -14.73
CA GLY A 175 8.68 23.75 -15.21
C GLY A 175 7.40 23.00 -14.88
N LYS A 176 7.47 21.74 -14.43
CA LYS A 176 6.32 21.01 -13.90
C LYS A 176 6.06 21.37 -12.44
N PRO A 177 4.78 21.40 -11.99
CA PRO A 177 4.42 21.80 -10.63
C PRO A 177 5.17 21.02 -9.53
N ALA A 178 5.30 19.72 -9.66
CA ALA A 178 5.92 18.86 -8.66
C ALA A 178 7.46 18.73 -8.79
N TRP A 179 8.09 19.45 -9.75
CA TRP A 179 9.53 19.35 -9.99
C TRP A 179 10.36 19.59 -8.74
N TYR A 180 10.07 20.61 -7.97
CA TYR A 180 10.88 20.96 -6.80
C TYR A 180 10.87 19.89 -5.71
N MET A 181 9.77 19.14 -5.59
CA MET A 181 9.67 18.03 -4.63
C MET A 181 10.60 16.89 -5.03
N PHE A 182 10.61 16.51 -6.30
CA PHE A 182 11.55 15.53 -6.84
C PHE A 182 12.98 16.06 -6.78
N ASP A 183 13.23 17.31 -7.18
CA ASP A 183 14.55 17.92 -7.21
C ASP A 183 15.20 18.01 -5.83
N ASN A 184 14.44 18.27 -4.78
CA ASN A 184 14.93 18.22 -3.40
C ASN A 184 15.48 16.85 -3.04
N CYS A 185 14.85 15.77 -3.52
CA CYS A 185 15.30 14.42 -3.25
C CYS A 185 16.48 14.01 -4.14
N GLN A 186 16.44 14.31 -5.44
CA GLN A 186 17.52 13.92 -6.35
C GLN A 186 18.86 14.61 -6.05
N ARG A 187 18.82 15.78 -5.39
CA ARG A 187 20.03 16.52 -4.99
C ARG A 187 20.67 16.01 -3.70
N LYS A 188 20.02 15.10 -2.99
CA LYS A 188 20.62 14.49 -1.81
C LYS A 188 21.90 13.76 -2.19
N ARG A 189 22.97 14.01 -1.42
CA ARG A 189 24.28 13.36 -1.59
C ARG A 189 24.49 12.17 -0.68
N ALA A 190 23.44 11.77 0.06
CA ALA A 190 23.49 10.59 0.91
C ALA A 190 23.54 9.31 0.06
N ALA A 191 24.11 8.24 0.60
CA ALA A 191 24.16 6.94 -0.08
C ALA A 191 22.76 6.42 -0.35
N THR A 192 21.83 6.64 0.59
CA THR A 192 20.43 6.22 0.50
C THR A 192 19.51 7.42 0.46
N ILE A 193 18.30 7.23 -0.07
CA ILE A 193 17.35 8.32 -0.29
C ILE A 193 16.68 8.80 1.00
N GLY A 194 16.51 7.93 1.97
CA GLY A 194 15.86 8.20 3.25
C GLY A 194 14.34 8.24 3.18
N VAL A 195 13.70 8.23 4.35
CA VAL A 195 12.26 8.01 4.54
C VAL A 195 11.39 9.01 3.76
N MET A 196 11.69 10.31 3.82
CA MET A 196 10.87 11.32 3.15
C MET A 196 10.81 11.13 1.63
N CYS A 197 11.93 10.76 1.03
CA CYS A 197 12.04 10.64 -0.43
C CYS A 197 11.58 9.27 -0.95
N SER A 198 11.39 8.29 -0.08
CA SER A 198 10.80 6.99 -0.42
C SER A 198 9.26 6.97 -0.33
N ALA A 199 8.64 8.12 -0.05
CA ALA A 199 7.20 8.22 -0.04
C ALA A 199 6.61 8.03 -1.45
N VAL A 200 5.71 7.07 -1.60
CA VAL A 200 4.97 6.86 -2.85
C VAL A 200 3.96 7.99 -3.09
N PHE A 201 3.35 8.46 -2.02
CA PHE A 201 2.44 9.59 -2.07
C PHE A 201 2.94 10.70 -1.11
N TRP A 202 3.22 11.87 -1.66
CA TRP A 202 3.70 13.01 -0.88
C TRP A 202 2.93 14.28 -1.22
N SER A 203 2.33 14.94 -0.23
CA SER A 203 1.58 16.16 -0.43
C SER A 203 2.10 17.31 0.42
N GLN A 204 2.11 18.49 -0.17
CA GLN A 204 2.25 19.78 0.48
C GLN A 204 1.00 20.66 0.28
N ASN A 205 -0.08 20.12 -0.26
CA ASN A 205 -1.35 20.80 -0.43
C ASN A 205 -2.18 20.69 0.86
N ASN A 206 -2.41 21.81 1.52
CA ASN A 206 -3.10 21.86 2.81
C ASN A 206 -4.57 21.45 2.76
N GLY A 207 -5.19 21.50 1.58
CA GLY A 207 -6.59 21.12 1.38
C GLY A 207 -6.78 19.78 0.68
N LEU A 208 -5.72 18.95 0.62
CA LEU A 208 -5.82 17.64 0.00
C LEU A 208 -6.82 16.74 0.72
N GLN A 209 -7.66 16.06 -0.05
CA GLN A 209 -8.54 15.00 0.40
C GLN A 209 -8.30 13.74 -0.42
N LEU A 210 -8.26 12.59 0.24
CA LEU A 210 -8.13 11.28 -0.38
C LEU A 210 -9.31 10.40 0.01
N GLN A 211 -9.94 9.75 -0.97
CA GLN A 211 -11.07 8.86 -0.73
C GLN A 211 -10.98 7.63 -1.63
N ASN A 212 -11.32 6.47 -1.07
CA ASN A 212 -11.51 5.21 -1.78
C ASN A 212 -10.32 4.80 -2.66
N GLN A 213 -9.11 4.91 -2.12
CA GLN A 213 -7.87 4.47 -2.76
C GLN A 213 -6.84 4.06 -1.73
N ILE A 214 -5.89 3.22 -2.11
CA ILE A 214 -4.77 2.84 -1.27
C ILE A 214 -3.44 3.24 -1.91
N GLY A 215 -2.53 3.79 -1.08
CA GLY A 215 -1.13 3.99 -1.43
C GLY A 215 -0.29 2.88 -0.82
N ARG A 216 0.66 2.34 -1.57
CA ARG A 216 1.55 1.29 -1.12
C ARG A 216 2.98 1.62 -1.49
N ALA A 217 3.83 1.85 -0.48
CA ALA A 217 5.25 1.60 -0.62
C ALA A 217 5.44 0.08 -0.50
N HIS A 218 6.14 -0.53 -1.42
CA HIS A 218 6.43 -1.95 -1.33
C HIS A 218 7.65 -2.15 -0.46
N VAL A 219 7.52 -3.03 0.52
CA VAL A 219 8.64 -3.61 1.25
C VAL A 219 9.07 -4.88 0.54
#